data_0f11a91501bf68881734ab6abee0dd6a
#
_entry.id   0f11a91501bf68881734ab6abee0dd6a
#
_cell.length_a   1.000
_cell.length_b   1.000
_cell.length_c   1.000
_cell.angle_alpha   90.00
_cell.angle_beta   90.00
_cell.angle_gamma   90.00
#
_symmetry.space_group_name_H-M   'P 1'
#
loop_
_entity.id
_entity.type
_entity.pdbx_description
1 polymer ?
#
loop_
_entity_poly.entity_id
_entity_poly.type
_entity_poly.pdbx_seq_one_letter_code
_entity_poly.pdbx_strand_id
1 'polypeptide(L)'
;MKVLITILVGLLVVGCTTIPDKELTAEEKEVVGGYQSKYNGNTLKYIFKENGRGEWFLDGKKEQEYKWAIVNGEIHAEDDDIFIYRINDDLSITYIAIIRDGKRDDSIKFADITFKKIK
;
A
#
# COMPACT_ATOMS: atom_id res chain seq x y z
N MET A 1 -2.52 -14.37 -36.67
CA MET A 1 -1.94 -14.05 -36.26
C MET A 1 -1.68 -14.13 -35.77
N LYS A 2 -1.65 -14.17 -35.49
CA LYS A 2 -1.06 -14.12 -34.85
C LYS A 2 -0.45 -14.04 -34.21
N VAL A 3 -0.71 -14.07 -34.19
CA VAL A 3 0.15 -13.95 -33.41
C VAL A 3 0.56 -13.91 -32.91
N LEU A 4 0.47 -13.95 -32.92
CA LEU A 4 1.23 -13.81 -32.35
C LEU A 4 1.67 -13.56 -31.75
N ILE A 5 1.53 -13.64 -31.91
CA ILE A 5 2.27 -13.32 -31.32
C ILE A 5 2.68 -13.24 -30.65
N THR A 6 2.51 -13.32 -30.82
CA THR A 6 3.25 -13.16 -30.16
C THR A 6 3.68 -13.10 -29.52
N ILE A 7 3.52 -13.28 -29.70
CA ILE A 7 4.26 -13.09 -29.09
C ILE A 7 4.60 -13.05 -28.43
N LEU A 8 4.42 -13.07 -28.43
CA LEU A 8 5.06 -12.91 -27.78
C LEU A 8 5.44 -12.83 -27.07
N VAL A 9 5.22 -12.93 -27.21
CA VAL A 9 5.94 -12.71 -26.41
C VAL A 9 6.39 -12.66 -25.73
N GLY A 10 6.35 -12.76 -25.85
CA GLY A 10 7.06 -12.43 -25.02
C GLY A 10 7.22 -12.53 -24.45
N LEU A 11 7.16 -12.43 -24.36
CA LEU A 11 7.56 -12.29 -23.62
C LEU A 11 7.75 -12.39 -22.92
N LEU A 12 7.55 -12.49 -22.90
CA LEU A 12 7.92 -12.37 -22.12
C LEU A 12 8.25 -12.53 -21.40
N VAL A 13 8.15 -12.82 -21.41
CA VAL A 13 8.69 -12.74 -20.63
C VAL A 13 9.19 -12.75 -20.10
N VAL A 14 9.07 -12.59 -20.05
CA VAL A 14 9.71 -12.54 -19.45
C VAL A 14 10.20 -12.50 -18.69
N GLY A 15 10.07 -12.45 -18.79
CA GLY A 15 10.77 -12.56 -17.88
C GLY A 15 10.80 -12.30 -16.73
N CYS A 16 10.42 -12.47 -16.31
CA CYS A 16 10.58 -12.12 -15.24
C CYS A 16 11.06 -12.60 -14.09
N THR A 17 12.02 -12.75 -13.92
CA THR A 17 12.69 -13.17 -12.74
C THR A 17 12.58 -12.20 -11.60
N THR A 18 12.35 -10.97 -11.86
CA THR A 18 12.06 -9.99 -10.85
C THR A 18 10.60 -9.59 -10.95
N ILE A 19 10.00 -9.23 -9.83
CA ILE A 19 8.68 -8.64 -9.85
C ILE A 19 8.85 -7.24 -10.45
N PRO A 20 8.25 -6.96 -11.61
CA PRO A 20 8.37 -5.64 -12.18
C PRO A 20 7.67 -4.62 -11.30
N ASP A 21 8.13 -3.39 -11.36
CA ASP A 21 7.47 -2.32 -10.66
C ASP A 21 6.05 -2.19 -11.21
N LYS A 22 5.12 -2.02 -10.30
CA LYS A 22 3.73 -1.87 -10.66
C LYS A 22 3.50 -0.49 -11.24
N GLU A 23 2.77 -0.42 -12.34
CA GLU A 23 2.30 0.86 -12.87
C GLU A 23 1.08 1.31 -12.06
N LEU A 24 1.17 2.47 -11.47
CA LEU A 24 0.12 2.97 -10.60
C LEU A 24 -1.04 3.57 -11.39
N THR A 25 -2.25 3.41 -10.88
CA THR A 25 -3.42 4.11 -11.40
C THR A 25 -3.33 5.59 -11.03
N ALA A 26 -4.18 6.42 -11.66
CA ALA A 26 -4.22 7.85 -11.33
C ALA A 26 -4.56 8.06 -9.85
N GLU A 27 -5.47 7.25 -9.32
CA GLU A 27 -5.87 7.31 -7.93
C GLU A 27 -4.70 6.98 -7.00
N GLU A 28 -3.95 5.94 -7.36
CA GLU A 28 -2.79 5.53 -6.56
C GLU A 28 -1.70 6.58 -6.57
N LYS A 29 -1.50 7.28 -7.69
CA LYS A 29 -0.49 8.33 -7.77
C LYS A 29 -0.75 9.48 -6.79
N GLU A 30 -2.02 9.74 -6.48
CA GLU A 30 -2.37 10.77 -5.51
C GLU A 30 -1.99 10.36 -4.09
N VAL A 31 -1.90 9.07 -3.82
CA VAL A 31 -1.59 8.54 -2.50
C VAL A 31 -0.09 8.51 -2.23
N VAL A 32 0.73 8.44 -3.28
CA VAL A 32 2.19 8.38 -3.13
C VAL A 32 2.69 9.49 -2.21
N GLY A 33 3.53 9.12 -1.24
CA GLY A 33 4.10 10.08 -0.30
C GLY A 33 4.26 9.50 1.08
N GLY A 34 4.58 10.37 2.03
CA GLY A 34 4.76 10.00 3.42
C GLY A 34 3.58 10.44 4.27
N TYR A 35 3.25 9.62 5.26
CA TYR A 35 2.14 9.85 6.18
C TYR A 35 2.61 9.57 7.59
N GLN A 36 2.14 10.35 8.55
CA GLN A 36 2.63 10.26 9.92
C GLN A 36 1.50 10.41 10.92
N SER A 37 1.60 9.65 12.00
CA SER A 37 0.71 9.78 13.14
C SER A 37 1.48 9.54 14.42
N LYS A 38 0.98 10.05 15.53
CA LYS A 38 1.53 9.76 16.85
C LYS A 38 0.54 8.92 17.64
N TYR A 39 1.04 7.86 18.25
CA TYR A 39 0.23 6.96 19.02
C TYR A 39 1.00 6.48 20.24
N ASN A 40 0.45 6.69 21.44
CA ASN A 40 1.07 6.30 22.70
C ASN A 40 2.50 6.80 22.83
N GLY A 41 2.76 8.06 22.40
CA GLY A 41 4.09 8.65 22.50
C GLY A 41 5.05 8.23 21.40
N ASN A 42 4.65 7.32 20.53
CA ASN A 42 5.48 6.88 19.41
C ASN A 42 5.06 7.58 18.13
N THR A 43 6.02 7.75 17.21
CA THR A 43 5.75 8.29 15.89
C THR A 43 5.69 7.15 14.89
N LEU A 44 4.55 7.00 14.23
CA LEU A 44 4.35 6.03 13.17
C LEU A 44 4.40 6.75 11.85
N LYS A 45 5.17 6.21 10.89
CA LYS A 45 5.30 6.82 9.59
C LYS A 45 5.18 5.75 8.51
N TYR A 46 4.36 6.04 7.50
CA TYR A 46 4.19 5.17 6.34
C TYR A 46 4.64 5.91 5.11
N ILE A 47 5.38 5.23 4.25
CA ILE A 47 5.77 5.76 2.95
C ILE A 47 5.19 4.87 1.87
N PHE A 48 4.41 5.45 0.96
CA PHE A 48 3.86 4.75 -0.20
C PHE A 48 4.64 5.21 -1.42
N LYS A 49 5.35 4.28 -2.07
CA LYS A 49 6.25 4.57 -3.17
C LYS A 49 5.57 4.36 -4.52
N GLU A 50 6.12 4.99 -5.54
CA GLU A 50 5.56 4.94 -6.89
C GLU A 50 5.59 3.56 -7.53
N ASN A 51 6.41 2.65 -7.01
CA ASN A 51 6.54 1.31 -7.59
C ASN A 51 5.57 0.29 -6.97
N GLY A 52 4.59 0.74 -6.20
CA GLY A 52 3.65 -0.16 -5.54
C GLY A 52 4.17 -0.80 -4.27
N ARG A 53 5.32 -0.35 -3.80
CA ARG A 53 5.91 -0.81 -2.54
C ARG A 53 5.88 0.31 -1.53
N GLY A 54 6.05 -0.04 -0.26
CA GLY A 54 6.09 0.95 0.80
C GLY A 54 6.92 0.48 1.97
N GLU A 55 7.07 1.39 2.92
CA GLU A 55 7.85 1.13 4.13
C GLU A 55 7.15 1.78 5.30
N TRP A 56 7.22 1.15 6.49
CA TRP A 56 6.74 1.84 7.67
C TRP A 56 7.83 1.90 8.73
N PHE A 57 7.76 2.95 9.53
CA PHE A 57 8.79 3.30 10.50
C PHE A 57 8.16 3.53 11.86
N LEU A 58 8.87 3.12 12.91
CA LEU A 58 8.50 3.40 14.30
C LEU A 58 9.62 4.24 14.89
N ASP A 59 9.27 5.48 15.29
CA ASP A 59 10.23 6.43 15.89
C ASP A 59 11.50 6.61 15.03
N GLY A 60 11.29 6.64 13.70
CA GLY A 60 12.38 6.86 12.76
C GLY A 60 13.13 5.62 12.33
N LYS A 61 12.80 4.47 12.92
CA LYS A 61 13.44 3.21 12.56
C LYS A 61 12.56 2.41 11.63
N LYS A 62 13.12 2.00 10.49
CA LYS A 62 12.38 1.16 9.54
C LYS A 62 12.06 -0.19 10.16
N GLU A 63 10.77 -0.54 10.17
CA GLU A 63 10.30 -1.80 10.72
C GLU A 63 10.06 -2.84 9.64
N GLN A 64 9.43 -2.45 8.52
CA GLN A 64 9.06 -3.43 7.53
C GLN A 64 8.74 -2.78 6.20
N GLU A 65 8.84 -3.58 5.12
CA GLU A 65 8.37 -3.21 3.79
C GLU A 65 7.07 -3.93 3.52
N TYR A 66 6.27 -3.35 2.61
CA TYR A 66 5.00 -3.94 2.22
C TYR A 66 4.72 -3.60 0.76
N LYS A 67 3.71 -4.28 0.20
CA LYS A 67 3.16 -3.93 -1.11
C LYS A 67 1.86 -3.19 -0.86
N TRP A 68 1.51 -2.28 -1.75
CA TRP A 68 0.26 -1.56 -1.59
C TRP A 68 -0.45 -1.36 -2.92
N ALA A 69 -1.77 -1.20 -2.82
CA ALA A 69 -2.61 -0.90 -3.97
C ALA A 69 -3.91 -0.30 -3.44
N ILE A 70 -4.65 0.38 -4.33
CA ILE A 70 -5.99 0.81 -4.00
C ILE A 70 -6.96 -0.23 -4.54
N VAL A 71 -7.83 -0.72 -3.66
CA VAL A 71 -8.83 -1.74 -3.98
C VAL A 71 -10.17 -1.20 -3.50
N ASN A 72 -11.10 -1.00 -4.44
CA ASN A 72 -12.44 -0.46 -4.13
C ASN A 72 -12.36 0.85 -3.32
N GLY A 73 -11.43 1.73 -3.70
CA GLY A 73 -11.30 3.03 -3.05
C GLY A 73 -10.58 3.03 -1.72
N GLU A 74 -10.07 1.88 -1.28
CA GLU A 74 -9.34 1.76 -0.02
C GLU A 74 -7.90 1.35 -0.28
N ILE A 75 -6.98 1.80 0.58
CA ILE A 75 -5.59 1.39 0.49
C ILE A 75 -5.42 0.05 1.19
N HIS A 76 -4.89 -0.92 0.46
CA HIS A 76 -4.50 -2.21 1.02
C HIS A 76 -2.99 -2.26 1.08
N ALA A 77 -2.45 -2.35 2.29
CA ALA A 77 -1.00 -2.48 2.53
C ALA A 77 -0.74 -3.90 3.01
N GLU A 78 -0.05 -4.66 2.19
CA GLU A 78 0.10 -6.10 2.41
C GLU A 78 1.52 -6.48 2.79
N ASP A 79 1.67 -7.12 3.96
CA ASP A 79 2.85 -7.89 4.31
C ASP A 79 2.37 -9.30 4.70
N ASP A 80 2.37 -9.69 5.97
CA ASP A 80 1.79 -10.98 6.39
C ASP A 80 0.26 -10.89 6.44
N ASP A 81 -0.26 -9.73 6.83
CA ASP A 81 -1.68 -9.42 6.82
C ASP A 81 -1.91 -8.26 5.86
N ILE A 82 -3.17 -7.96 5.58
CA ILE A 82 -3.51 -6.80 4.77
C ILE A 82 -4.12 -5.75 5.67
N PHE A 83 -3.45 -4.60 5.79
CA PHE A 83 -3.94 -3.46 6.56
C PHE A 83 -4.70 -2.54 5.62
N ILE A 84 -5.91 -2.13 6.01
CA ILE A 84 -6.79 -1.35 5.15
C ILE A 84 -6.95 0.05 5.71
N TYR A 85 -6.77 1.04 4.84
CA TYR A 85 -6.86 2.46 5.19
C TYR A 85 -7.89 3.13 4.31
N ARG A 86 -8.72 3.99 4.93
CA ARG A 86 -9.63 4.87 4.21
C ARG A 86 -8.87 6.13 3.79
N ILE A 87 -9.09 6.58 2.57
CA ILE A 87 -8.53 7.85 2.09
C ILE A 87 -9.54 8.94 2.42
N ASN A 88 -9.11 9.93 3.18
CA ASN A 88 -9.98 11.04 3.58
C ASN A 88 -9.91 12.18 2.55
N ASP A 89 -10.88 13.10 2.61
CA ASP A 89 -10.96 14.18 1.64
C ASP A 89 -9.72 15.09 1.64
N ASP A 90 -9.06 15.21 2.78
CA ASP A 90 -7.84 16.03 2.90
C ASP A 90 -6.58 15.24 2.56
N LEU A 91 -6.75 14.03 2.00
CA LEU A 91 -5.67 13.09 1.65
C LEU A 91 -4.93 12.51 2.85
N SER A 92 -5.43 12.70 4.07
CA SER A 92 -4.98 11.89 5.20
C SER A 92 -5.56 10.49 5.05
N ILE A 93 -4.99 9.52 5.76
CA ILE A 93 -5.50 8.15 5.72
C ILE A 93 -5.81 7.66 7.13
N THR A 94 -6.87 6.87 7.25
CA THR A 94 -7.33 6.34 8.54
C THR A 94 -7.33 4.81 8.48
N TYR A 95 -6.69 4.19 9.48
CA TYR A 95 -6.67 2.74 9.58
C TYR A 95 -8.07 2.26 10.01
N ILE A 96 -8.71 1.43 9.18
CA ILE A 96 -10.10 1.05 9.42
C ILE A 96 -10.32 -0.46 9.56
N ALA A 97 -9.44 -1.30 9.04
CA ALA A 97 -9.68 -2.73 9.02
C ALA A 97 -8.39 -3.50 8.78
N ILE A 98 -8.46 -4.81 9.03
CA ILE A 98 -7.37 -5.73 8.72
C ILE A 98 -7.97 -6.98 8.07
N ILE A 99 -7.27 -7.54 7.10
CA ILE A 99 -7.62 -8.86 6.56
C ILE A 99 -6.58 -9.84 7.06
N ARG A 100 -7.04 -10.82 7.83
CA ARG A 100 -6.19 -11.85 8.43
C ARG A 100 -6.82 -13.20 8.12
N ASP A 101 -6.01 -14.12 7.58
CA ASP A 101 -6.48 -15.45 7.18
C ASP A 101 -7.68 -15.36 6.23
N GLY A 102 -7.65 -14.39 5.31
CA GLY A 102 -8.70 -14.21 4.32
C GLY A 102 -9.97 -13.57 4.84
N LYS A 103 -10.00 -13.13 6.10
CA LYS A 103 -11.19 -12.53 6.71
C LYS A 103 -10.95 -11.07 7.06
N ARG A 104 -11.85 -10.22 6.61
CA ARG A 104 -11.80 -8.80 6.95
C ARG A 104 -12.41 -8.57 8.33
N ASP A 105 -11.69 -7.83 9.17
CA ASP A 105 -12.14 -7.46 10.50
C ASP A 105 -12.13 -5.95 10.61
N ASP A 106 -13.31 -5.34 10.74
CA ASP A 106 -13.47 -3.89 10.85
C ASP A 106 -13.59 -3.45 12.31
N SER A 107 -13.50 -4.38 13.27
CA SER A 107 -13.67 -4.09 14.70
C SER A 107 -12.36 -4.08 15.47
N ILE A 108 -11.27 -3.74 14.78
CA ILE A 108 -9.94 -3.76 15.39
C ILE A 108 -9.78 -2.66 16.42
N LYS A 109 -8.96 -2.96 17.45
CA LYS A 109 -8.75 -2.07 18.58
C LYS A 109 -8.11 -0.73 18.22
N PHE A 110 -7.30 -0.72 17.17
CA PHE A 110 -6.55 0.46 16.78
C PHE A 110 -7.17 1.16 15.55
N ALA A 111 -8.44 0.84 15.26
CA ALA A 111 -9.17 1.54 14.21
C ALA A 111 -9.21 3.04 14.54
N ASP A 112 -9.35 3.85 13.48
CA ASP A 112 -9.47 5.30 13.58
C ASP A 112 -8.17 6.04 13.87
N ILE A 113 -7.00 5.38 13.81
CA ILE A 113 -5.74 6.12 13.81
C ILE A 113 -5.60 6.78 12.45
N THR A 114 -5.49 8.11 12.46
CA THR A 114 -5.36 8.89 11.22
C THR A 114 -3.93 9.34 11.04
N PHE A 115 -3.43 9.12 9.83
CA PHE A 115 -2.08 9.52 9.43
C PHE A 115 -2.17 10.69 8.48
N LYS A 116 -1.53 11.78 8.82
CA LYS A 116 -1.53 12.99 8.00
C LYS A 116 -0.41 12.93 6.98
N LYS A 117 -0.70 13.39 5.77
CA LYS A 117 0.29 13.40 4.71
C LYS A 117 1.33 14.48 5.00
N ILE A 118 2.61 14.11 4.94
CA ILE A 118 3.71 15.02 5.24
C ILE A 118 4.58 15.33 4.04
N LYS A 119 4.33 14.63 2.91
CA LYS A 119 5.04 14.89 1.66
C LYS A 119 4.16 14.66 0.47
#